data_70d119867f2989a50f8a3a2b49d63965
#
_entry.id   70d119867f2989a50f8a3a2b49d63965
#
_cell.length_a   1.000
_cell.length_b   1.000
_cell.length_c   1.000
_cell.angle_alpha   90.00
_cell.angle_beta   90.00
_cell.angle_gamma   90.00
#
_symmetry.space_group_name_H-M   'P 1'
#
loop_
_entity.id
_entity.type
_entity.pdbx_description
1 polymer ?
#
loop_
_entity_poly.entity_id
_entity_poly.type
_entity_poly.pdbx_seq_one_letter_code
_entity_poly.pdbx_strand_id
1 'polypeptide(L)'
;MNILITGGSGMVGTFITPYLTKKHNVTVFDIAPPKHDNVKFIQGSMLEPNDIEKALDGIDAFVNVTMKSPQGGSETTQDITQIKENYELNNLGLHLFLYKAQEAGVMKGVHTSTMSVHYRERTYYQAEEHTQLDTPSVYGLTKGFGELICQYFATWFDMNIVALRITGPRPRDRWLIERENSDHKYAALQGDGSPIWLTDEEDLANAYLGGLEAVKNGHGRFDSIFIAADPDHEEHNLSKAKRIL
;
A
#
# COMPACT_ATOMS: atom_id res chain seq x y z
N MET A 1 17.36 7.50 -6.40
CA MET A 1 16.83 6.44 -7.29
C MET A 1 15.77 7.04 -8.19
N ASN A 2 15.56 6.45 -9.36
CA ASN A 2 14.39 6.69 -10.20
C ASN A 2 13.27 5.77 -9.73
N ILE A 3 12.20 6.33 -9.18
CA ILE A 3 11.09 5.57 -8.57
C ILE A 3 9.85 5.68 -9.44
N LEU A 4 9.23 4.55 -9.74
CA LEU A 4 7.91 4.49 -10.36
C LEU A 4 6.84 4.35 -9.28
N ILE A 5 5.90 5.30 -9.21
CA ILE A 5 4.70 5.18 -8.37
C ILE A 5 3.53 4.77 -9.27
N THR A 6 3.06 3.53 -9.14
CA THR A 6 1.85 3.10 -9.82
C THR A 6 0.62 3.48 -9.00
N GLY A 7 -0.42 4.04 -9.64
CA GLY A 7 -1.58 4.57 -8.92
C GLY A 7 -1.31 5.91 -8.21
N GLY A 8 -0.27 6.64 -8.64
CA GLY A 8 0.20 7.85 -7.97
C GLY A 8 -0.77 9.03 -8.01
N SER A 9 -1.79 8.98 -8.85
CA SER A 9 -2.86 10.00 -8.93
C SER A 9 -3.98 9.76 -7.91
N GLY A 10 -3.99 8.58 -7.28
CA GLY A 10 -4.92 8.24 -6.20
C GLY A 10 -4.59 8.94 -4.88
N MET A 11 -5.39 8.66 -3.85
CA MET A 11 -5.27 9.30 -2.54
C MET A 11 -3.89 9.07 -1.90
N VAL A 12 -3.47 7.81 -1.77
CA VAL A 12 -2.17 7.46 -1.17
C VAL A 12 -1.02 8.08 -1.97
N GLY A 13 -1.03 7.91 -3.31
CA GLY A 13 -0.02 8.50 -4.18
C GLY A 13 0.07 10.02 -4.04
N THR A 14 -1.07 10.71 -3.94
CA THR A 14 -1.11 12.16 -3.72
C THR A 14 -0.45 12.55 -2.39
N PHE A 15 -0.63 11.78 -1.32
CA PHE A 15 -0.05 12.07 -0.01
C PHE A 15 1.47 11.85 0.02
N ILE A 16 1.96 10.75 -0.54
CA ILE A 16 3.37 10.39 -0.42
C ILE A 16 4.28 11.06 -1.44
N THR A 17 3.77 11.41 -2.63
CA THR A 17 4.58 11.96 -3.73
C THR A 17 5.40 13.19 -3.32
N PRO A 18 4.86 14.22 -2.60
CA PRO A 18 5.64 15.38 -2.18
C PRO A 18 6.83 15.06 -1.28
N TYR A 19 6.77 13.98 -0.53
CA TYR A 19 7.85 13.53 0.35
C TYR A 19 8.88 12.71 -0.42
N LEU A 20 8.45 11.82 -1.31
CA LEU A 20 9.34 11.00 -2.12
C LEU A 20 10.18 11.84 -3.09
N THR A 21 9.59 12.89 -3.70
CA THR A 21 10.30 13.81 -4.61
C THR A 21 11.44 14.59 -3.95
N LYS A 22 11.44 14.72 -2.62
CA LYS A 22 12.55 15.36 -1.89
C LYS A 22 13.83 14.50 -1.91
N LYS A 23 13.74 13.20 -2.14
CA LYS A 23 14.85 12.24 -2.05
C LYS A 23 15.08 11.44 -3.34
N HIS A 24 14.10 11.39 -4.24
CA HIS A 24 14.10 10.53 -5.43
C HIS A 24 13.57 11.27 -6.66
N ASN A 25 13.98 10.81 -7.85
CA ASN A 25 13.32 11.17 -9.09
C ASN A 25 12.05 10.31 -9.22
N VAL A 26 10.88 10.96 -9.22
CA VAL A 26 9.60 10.26 -9.22
C VAL A 26 8.94 10.33 -10.59
N THR A 27 8.51 9.18 -11.08
CA THR A 27 7.60 9.03 -12.22
C THR A 27 6.29 8.45 -11.71
N VAL A 28 5.17 9.09 -12.05
CA VAL A 28 3.82 8.57 -11.76
C VAL A 28 3.30 7.81 -12.97
N PHE A 29 2.82 6.59 -12.74
CA PHE A 29 2.11 5.76 -13.73
C PHE A 29 0.67 5.56 -13.28
N ASP A 30 -0.28 6.08 -14.04
CA ASP A 30 -1.69 6.06 -13.70
C ASP A 30 -2.56 6.28 -14.96
N ILE A 31 -3.83 5.94 -14.88
CA ILE A 31 -4.82 6.23 -15.94
C ILE A 31 -5.21 7.72 -15.99
N ALA A 32 -5.03 8.44 -14.88
CA ALA A 32 -5.34 9.86 -14.74
C ALA A 32 -4.09 10.67 -14.35
N PRO A 33 -3.99 11.96 -14.71
CA PRO A 33 -2.85 12.77 -14.34
C PRO A 33 -2.76 13.00 -12.83
N PRO A 34 -1.53 13.10 -12.26
CA PRO A 34 -1.33 13.37 -10.85
C PRO A 34 -1.70 14.83 -10.51
N LYS A 35 -1.94 15.08 -9.21
CA LYS A 35 -2.20 16.43 -8.70
C LYS A 35 -0.95 17.29 -8.58
N HIS A 36 0.24 16.69 -8.67
CA HIS A 36 1.54 17.35 -8.50
C HIS A 36 2.23 17.53 -9.84
N ASP A 37 2.53 18.79 -10.22
CA ASP A 37 3.10 19.15 -11.52
C ASP A 37 4.61 18.87 -11.62
N ASN A 38 5.29 18.62 -10.51
CA ASN A 38 6.74 18.44 -10.44
C ASN A 38 7.21 16.98 -10.58
N VAL A 39 6.40 16.12 -11.18
CA VAL A 39 6.71 14.71 -11.42
C VAL A 39 6.56 14.37 -12.91
N LYS A 40 7.37 13.42 -13.37
CA LYS A 40 7.14 12.82 -14.68
C LYS A 40 5.86 11.99 -14.63
N PHE A 41 5.00 12.13 -15.64
CA PHE A 41 3.77 11.36 -15.74
C PHE A 41 3.77 10.48 -16.98
N ILE A 42 3.39 9.23 -16.80
CA ILE A 42 3.14 8.26 -17.87
C ILE A 42 1.69 7.77 -17.71
N GLN A 43 0.86 8.10 -18.68
CA GLN A 43 -0.52 7.62 -18.70
C GLN A 43 -0.56 6.18 -19.18
N GLY A 44 -1.28 5.32 -18.43
CA GLY A 44 -1.48 3.92 -18.80
C GLY A 44 -2.15 3.10 -17.71
N SER A 45 -2.43 1.85 -18.02
CA SER A 45 -3.16 0.92 -17.16
C SER A 45 -2.27 -0.21 -16.68
N MET A 46 -2.43 -0.60 -15.41
CA MET A 46 -1.81 -1.81 -14.84
C MET A 46 -2.33 -3.12 -15.47
N LEU A 47 -3.40 -3.05 -16.26
CA LEU A 47 -3.96 -4.21 -17.00
C LEU A 47 -3.41 -4.31 -18.42
N GLU A 48 -2.62 -3.31 -18.87
CA GLU A 48 -2.05 -3.26 -20.22
C GLU A 48 -0.52 -3.47 -20.19
N PRO A 49 -0.01 -4.67 -20.55
CA PRO A 49 1.41 -4.99 -20.48
C PRO A 49 2.33 -3.99 -21.20
N ASN A 50 1.90 -3.47 -22.36
CA ASN A 50 2.68 -2.50 -23.11
C ASN A 50 2.79 -1.13 -22.41
N ASP A 51 1.79 -0.73 -21.63
CA ASP A 51 1.85 0.50 -20.85
C ASP A 51 2.78 0.35 -19.65
N ILE A 52 2.73 -0.82 -18.99
CA ILE A 52 3.63 -1.17 -17.89
C ILE A 52 5.08 -1.16 -18.36
N GLU A 53 5.37 -1.78 -19.51
CA GLU A 53 6.73 -1.84 -20.09
C GLU A 53 7.29 -0.45 -20.34
N LYS A 54 6.50 0.46 -20.94
CA LYS A 54 6.90 1.87 -21.14
C LYS A 54 7.17 2.60 -19.83
N ALA A 55 6.38 2.29 -18.78
CA ALA A 55 6.52 2.95 -17.49
C ALA A 55 7.77 2.51 -16.72
N LEU A 56 8.28 1.31 -16.99
CA LEU A 56 9.44 0.73 -16.30
C LEU A 56 10.80 1.19 -16.88
N ASP A 57 10.81 1.90 -18.01
CA ASP A 57 12.06 2.35 -18.63
C ASP A 57 12.84 3.30 -17.72
N GLY A 58 14.09 2.92 -17.40
CA GLY A 58 15.02 3.68 -16.57
C GLY A 58 14.64 3.76 -15.08
N ILE A 59 13.81 2.85 -14.58
CA ILE A 59 13.36 2.78 -13.19
C ILE A 59 14.28 1.87 -12.36
N ASP A 60 14.62 2.31 -11.15
CA ASP A 60 15.45 1.56 -10.19
C ASP A 60 14.59 0.74 -9.20
N ALA A 61 13.43 1.30 -8.80
CA ALA A 61 12.52 0.66 -7.85
C ALA A 61 11.08 1.19 -8.03
N PHE A 62 10.11 0.46 -7.52
CA PHE A 62 8.70 0.85 -7.59
C PHE A 62 8.04 1.07 -6.22
N VAL A 63 6.99 1.87 -6.22
CA VAL A 63 6.02 1.99 -5.14
C VAL A 63 4.64 1.72 -5.75
N ASN A 64 4.06 0.57 -5.44
CA ASN A 64 2.74 0.23 -5.95
C ASN A 64 1.65 0.63 -4.95
N VAL A 65 0.91 1.69 -5.30
CA VAL A 65 -0.28 2.13 -4.56
C VAL A 65 -1.57 1.96 -5.37
N THR A 66 -1.46 1.32 -6.55
CA THR A 66 -2.63 1.00 -7.39
C THR A 66 -3.53 0.02 -6.66
N MET A 67 -4.79 0.35 -6.56
CA MET A 67 -5.81 -0.54 -6.02
C MET A 67 -7.21 -0.13 -6.43
N LYS A 68 -8.13 -1.09 -6.44
CA LYS A 68 -9.56 -0.78 -6.37
C LYS A 68 -9.95 -0.66 -4.91
N SER A 69 -10.36 0.53 -4.52
CA SER A 69 -10.80 0.82 -3.16
C SER A 69 -12.18 0.22 -2.87
N PRO A 70 -12.44 -0.20 -1.63
CA PRO A 70 -13.81 -0.53 -1.24
C PRO A 70 -14.67 0.73 -1.34
N GLN A 71 -15.79 0.63 -2.02
CA GLN A 71 -16.78 1.69 -2.08
C GLN A 71 -17.86 1.37 -1.07
N GLY A 72 -17.81 2.01 0.07
CA GLY A 72 -18.90 2.05 1.06
C GLY A 72 -19.64 0.72 1.32
N GLY A 73 -20.23 0.59 2.44
CA GLY A 73 -21.02 -0.59 2.74
C GLY A 73 -20.35 -1.55 3.71
N SER A 74 -21.12 -2.53 4.16
CA SER A 74 -20.67 -3.59 5.05
C SER A 74 -19.56 -4.40 4.39
N GLU A 75 -18.58 -4.82 5.16
CA GLU A 75 -17.47 -5.68 4.73
C GLU A 75 -17.93 -6.95 4.00
N THR A 76 -19.12 -7.45 4.36
CA THR A 76 -19.74 -8.62 3.74
C THR A 76 -20.64 -8.28 2.56
N THR A 77 -20.97 -7.00 2.34
CA THR A 77 -21.77 -6.55 1.21
C THR A 77 -20.88 -6.37 0.00
N GLN A 78 -21.05 -7.23 -1.00
CA GLN A 78 -20.29 -7.19 -2.23
C GLN A 78 -21.21 -7.51 -3.41
N ASP A 79 -20.93 -6.90 -4.56
CA ASP A 79 -21.60 -7.20 -5.81
C ASP A 79 -20.61 -7.74 -6.87
N ILE A 80 -21.14 -8.20 -7.99
CA ILE A 80 -20.35 -8.80 -9.07
C ILE A 80 -19.33 -7.78 -9.64
N THR A 81 -19.69 -6.52 -9.73
CA THR A 81 -18.79 -5.47 -10.24
C THR A 81 -17.62 -5.27 -9.30
N GLN A 82 -17.88 -5.12 -8.00
CA GLN A 82 -16.83 -5.00 -6.98
C GLN A 82 -15.91 -6.22 -6.98
N ILE A 83 -16.46 -7.43 -7.08
CA ILE A 83 -15.65 -8.66 -7.15
C ILE A 83 -14.72 -8.59 -8.35
N LYS A 84 -15.24 -8.38 -9.56
CA LYS A 84 -14.45 -8.32 -10.79
C LYS A 84 -13.33 -7.28 -10.70
N GLU A 85 -13.69 -6.03 -10.39
CA GLU A 85 -12.73 -4.91 -10.33
C GLU A 85 -11.62 -5.13 -9.29
N ASN A 86 -11.96 -5.72 -8.13
CA ASN A 86 -10.95 -6.02 -7.12
C ASN A 86 -9.98 -7.12 -7.59
N TYR A 87 -10.47 -8.22 -8.17
CA TYR A 87 -9.59 -9.27 -8.70
C TYR A 87 -8.78 -8.79 -9.90
N GLU A 88 -9.40 -8.06 -10.82
CA GLU A 88 -8.70 -7.54 -11.99
C GLU A 88 -7.57 -6.61 -11.61
N LEU A 89 -7.83 -5.58 -10.78
CA LEU A 89 -6.83 -4.57 -10.49
C LEU A 89 -5.86 -4.99 -9.38
N ASN A 90 -6.38 -5.50 -8.25
CA ASN A 90 -5.54 -5.81 -7.09
C ASN A 90 -4.72 -7.10 -7.26
N ASN A 91 -5.15 -8.03 -8.15
CA ASN A 91 -4.45 -9.29 -8.36
C ASN A 91 -3.87 -9.41 -9.77
N LEU A 92 -4.70 -9.42 -10.81
CA LEU A 92 -4.19 -9.55 -12.18
C LEU A 92 -3.26 -8.38 -12.55
N GLY A 93 -3.69 -7.14 -12.31
CA GLY A 93 -2.86 -5.96 -12.59
C GLY A 93 -1.54 -5.97 -11.82
N LEU A 94 -1.57 -6.33 -10.54
CA LEU A 94 -0.34 -6.48 -9.74
C LEU A 94 0.57 -7.58 -10.29
N HIS A 95 0.02 -8.73 -10.66
CA HIS A 95 0.80 -9.84 -11.20
C HIS A 95 1.47 -9.46 -12.54
N LEU A 96 0.72 -8.85 -13.47
CA LEU A 96 1.23 -8.35 -14.74
C LEU A 96 2.35 -7.31 -14.52
N PHE A 97 2.15 -6.41 -13.57
CA PHE A 97 3.15 -5.40 -13.22
C PHE A 97 4.45 -6.02 -12.70
N LEU A 98 4.37 -6.92 -11.72
CA LEU A 98 5.56 -7.57 -11.15
C LEU A 98 6.27 -8.46 -12.18
N TYR A 99 5.52 -9.13 -13.04
CA TYR A 99 6.09 -9.90 -14.14
C TYR A 99 6.91 -8.99 -15.09
N LYS A 100 6.34 -7.87 -15.53
CA LYS A 100 7.04 -6.90 -16.38
C LYS A 100 8.18 -6.20 -15.65
N ALA A 101 8.05 -5.91 -14.38
CA ALA A 101 9.11 -5.32 -13.57
C ALA A 101 10.32 -6.26 -13.49
N GLN A 102 10.10 -7.56 -13.30
CA GLN A 102 11.13 -8.58 -13.28
C GLN A 102 11.82 -8.69 -14.66
N GLU A 103 11.05 -8.72 -15.77
CA GLU A 103 11.62 -8.73 -17.13
C GLU A 103 12.48 -7.49 -17.41
N ALA A 104 12.07 -6.32 -16.89
CA ALA A 104 12.81 -5.06 -17.04
C ALA A 104 14.00 -4.91 -16.06
N GLY A 105 14.21 -5.87 -15.15
CA GLY A 105 15.27 -5.81 -14.13
C GLY A 105 14.95 -4.88 -12.94
N VAL A 106 13.70 -4.43 -12.80
CA VAL A 106 13.23 -3.61 -11.66
C VAL A 106 12.87 -4.54 -10.51
N MET A 107 13.86 -4.91 -9.71
CA MET A 107 13.80 -6.01 -8.76
C MET A 107 13.44 -5.58 -7.32
N LYS A 108 13.14 -4.29 -7.09
CA LYS A 108 12.98 -3.73 -5.76
C LYS A 108 11.70 -2.91 -5.67
N GLY A 109 10.94 -3.07 -4.60
CA GLY A 109 9.75 -2.25 -4.47
C GLY A 109 9.01 -2.35 -3.15
N VAL A 110 8.10 -1.38 -3.00
CA VAL A 110 7.16 -1.31 -1.87
C VAL A 110 5.75 -1.50 -2.41
N HIS A 111 5.05 -2.48 -1.88
CA HIS A 111 3.64 -2.74 -2.19
C HIS A 111 2.74 -2.23 -1.08
N THR A 112 1.69 -1.52 -1.45
CA THR A 112 0.67 -1.10 -0.49
C THR A 112 -0.30 -2.24 -0.23
N SER A 113 -0.27 -2.80 0.97
CA SER A 113 -1.29 -3.66 1.52
C SER A 113 -2.19 -2.86 2.48
N THR A 114 -2.96 -3.51 3.31
CA THR A 114 -3.93 -2.88 4.19
C THR A 114 -4.14 -3.69 5.46
N MET A 115 -4.45 -3.02 6.57
CA MET A 115 -4.92 -3.71 7.77
C MET A 115 -6.26 -4.43 7.56
N SER A 116 -7.02 -4.06 6.51
CA SER A 116 -8.27 -4.75 6.13
C SER A 116 -8.09 -6.19 5.65
N VAL A 117 -6.85 -6.70 5.53
CA VAL A 117 -6.59 -8.15 5.32
C VAL A 117 -6.92 -8.97 6.58
N HIS A 118 -7.10 -8.31 7.71
CA HIS A 118 -7.43 -8.91 8.99
C HIS A 118 -8.89 -8.64 9.38
N TYR A 119 -9.41 -9.53 10.25
CA TYR A 119 -10.68 -9.28 10.92
C TYR A 119 -10.56 -8.09 11.88
N ARG A 120 -11.50 -7.17 11.80
CA ARG A 120 -11.43 -5.83 12.38
C ARG A 120 -11.65 -5.79 13.90
N GLU A 121 -12.40 -6.75 14.44
CA GLU A 121 -12.79 -6.78 15.86
C GLU A 121 -11.72 -7.41 16.79
N ARG A 122 -10.47 -7.44 16.35
CA ARG A 122 -9.37 -7.83 17.22
C ARG A 122 -9.05 -6.73 18.21
N THR A 123 -8.89 -7.11 19.46
CA THR A 123 -8.41 -6.19 20.51
C THR A 123 -6.91 -5.96 20.43
N TYR A 124 -6.17 -6.89 19.80
CA TYR A 124 -4.73 -6.78 19.61
C TYR A 124 -4.25 -7.52 18.36
N TYR A 125 -3.46 -6.83 17.54
CA TYR A 125 -2.78 -7.39 16.38
C TYR A 125 -1.35 -7.77 16.77
N GLN A 126 -1.09 -9.07 16.86
CA GLN A 126 0.22 -9.64 17.16
C GLN A 126 1.22 -9.32 16.05
N ALA A 127 2.43 -9.92 16.07
CA ALA A 127 3.35 -9.80 14.96
C ALA A 127 2.70 -10.29 13.65
N GLU A 128 3.10 -9.69 12.53
CA GLU A 128 2.53 -9.91 11.20
C GLU A 128 2.46 -11.38 10.81
N GLU A 129 3.47 -12.16 11.21
CA GLU A 129 3.57 -13.60 10.93
C GLU A 129 2.57 -14.44 11.71
N HIS A 130 2.05 -13.92 12.81
CA HIS A 130 1.12 -14.62 13.70
C HIS A 130 -0.32 -14.13 13.57
N THR A 131 -0.55 -13.04 12.81
CA THR A 131 -1.89 -12.50 12.60
C THR A 131 -2.47 -13.06 11.31
N GLN A 132 -3.58 -13.79 11.41
CA GLN A 132 -4.22 -14.41 10.26
C GLN A 132 -4.77 -13.38 9.27
N LEU A 133 -4.72 -13.71 7.98
CA LEU A 133 -5.42 -13.00 6.91
C LEU A 133 -6.86 -13.56 6.84
N ASP A 134 -7.76 -13.02 7.64
CA ASP A 134 -9.11 -13.55 7.87
C ASP A 134 -10.22 -12.51 7.66
N THR A 135 -9.98 -11.60 6.76
CA THR A 135 -10.91 -10.55 6.39
C THR A 135 -12.25 -11.07 5.86
N PRO A 136 -13.38 -10.46 6.22
CA PRO A 136 -14.67 -10.78 5.61
C PRO A 136 -14.91 -10.04 4.29
N SER A 137 -14.03 -9.10 3.87
CA SER A 137 -14.26 -8.26 2.69
C SER A 137 -13.52 -8.76 1.45
N VAL A 138 -14.12 -8.61 0.25
CA VAL A 138 -13.45 -8.93 -1.02
C VAL A 138 -12.22 -8.05 -1.25
N TYR A 139 -12.29 -6.79 -0.81
CA TYR A 139 -11.13 -5.89 -0.85
C TYR A 139 -9.96 -6.45 -0.04
N GLY A 140 -10.17 -6.73 1.24
CA GLY A 140 -9.13 -7.31 2.11
C GLY A 140 -8.62 -8.65 1.58
N LEU A 141 -9.52 -9.53 1.10
CA LEU A 141 -9.16 -10.81 0.50
C LEU A 141 -8.23 -10.65 -0.70
N THR A 142 -8.58 -9.77 -1.65
CA THR A 142 -7.74 -9.54 -2.84
C THR A 142 -6.42 -8.84 -2.49
N LYS A 143 -6.39 -7.99 -1.46
CA LYS A 143 -5.14 -7.41 -0.96
C LYS A 143 -4.25 -8.47 -0.31
N GLY A 144 -4.82 -9.40 0.45
CA GLY A 144 -4.10 -10.56 0.97
C GLY A 144 -3.51 -11.45 -0.12
N PHE A 145 -4.27 -11.72 -1.20
CA PHE A 145 -3.72 -12.40 -2.38
C PHE A 145 -2.62 -11.59 -3.06
N GLY A 146 -2.70 -10.27 -3.08
CA GLY A 146 -1.63 -9.40 -3.55
C GLY A 146 -0.32 -9.60 -2.79
N GLU A 147 -0.38 -9.78 -1.47
CA GLU A 147 0.81 -10.13 -0.67
C GLU A 147 1.40 -11.49 -1.07
N LEU A 148 0.55 -12.49 -1.31
CA LEU A 148 1.02 -13.81 -1.79
C LEU A 148 1.65 -13.71 -3.18
N ILE A 149 1.13 -12.86 -4.08
CA ILE A 149 1.75 -12.58 -5.37
C ILE A 149 3.13 -11.93 -5.17
N CYS A 150 3.26 -10.93 -4.30
CA CYS A 150 4.54 -10.32 -3.96
C CYS A 150 5.54 -11.36 -3.41
N GLN A 151 5.09 -12.19 -2.49
CA GLN A 151 5.91 -13.27 -1.92
C GLN A 151 6.34 -14.29 -2.98
N TYR A 152 5.47 -14.62 -3.93
CA TYR A 152 5.81 -15.49 -5.06
C TYR A 152 6.95 -14.92 -5.89
N PHE A 153 6.88 -13.63 -6.29
CA PHE A 153 7.96 -12.99 -7.05
C PHE A 153 9.24 -12.85 -6.22
N ALA A 154 9.15 -12.58 -4.93
CA ALA A 154 10.30 -12.52 -4.05
C ALA A 154 10.99 -13.88 -3.91
N THR A 155 10.21 -14.97 -3.83
CA THR A 155 10.74 -16.32 -3.62
C THR A 155 11.38 -16.90 -4.89
N TRP A 156 10.72 -16.74 -6.04
CA TRP A 156 11.09 -17.46 -7.26
C TRP A 156 11.82 -16.61 -8.30
N PHE A 157 11.77 -15.28 -8.16
CA PHE A 157 12.40 -14.34 -9.10
C PHE A 157 13.37 -13.37 -8.42
N ASP A 158 13.77 -13.65 -7.19
CA ASP A 158 14.75 -12.86 -6.41
C ASP A 158 14.40 -11.38 -6.22
N MET A 159 13.13 -11.01 -6.33
CA MET A 159 12.71 -9.64 -6.05
C MET A 159 12.77 -9.34 -4.55
N ASN A 160 13.05 -8.08 -4.21
CA ASN A 160 13.01 -7.57 -2.84
C ASN A 160 11.77 -6.69 -2.68
N ILE A 161 10.78 -7.15 -1.94
CA ILE A 161 9.49 -6.45 -1.81
C ILE A 161 9.12 -6.32 -0.33
N VAL A 162 8.74 -5.09 0.07
CA VAL A 162 8.08 -4.81 1.35
C VAL A 162 6.62 -4.52 1.08
N ALA A 163 5.71 -5.22 1.75
CA ALA A 163 4.27 -4.95 1.73
C ALA A 163 3.88 -4.17 3.00
N LEU A 164 3.41 -2.94 2.84
CA LEU A 164 2.96 -2.10 3.95
C LEU A 164 1.45 -2.31 4.18
N ARG A 165 1.08 -2.93 5.29
CA ARG A 165 -0.32 -3.05 5.74
C ARG A 165 -0.72 -1.74 6.42
N ILE A 166 -1.13 -0.76 5.61
CA ILE A 166 -1.48 0.57 6.10
C ILE A 166 -2.88 0.60 6.71
N THR A 167 -3.06 1.49 7.69
CA THR A 167 -4.37 1.91 8.19
C THR A 167 -4.93 3.04 7.32
N GLY A 168 -6.13 3.55 7.64
CA GLY A 168 -6.79 4.60 6.86
C GLY A 168 -5.97 5.88 6.76
N PRO A 169 -5.42 6.24 5.58
CA PRO A 169 -4.61 7.45 5.42
C PRO A 169 -5.49 8.71 5.46
N ARG A 170 -4.98 9.76 6.09
CA ARG A 170 -5.62 11.07 6.19
C ARG A 170 -4.63 12.20 5.96
N PRO A 171 -5.05 13.36 5.44
CA PRO A 171 -4.30 14.60 5.56
C PRO A 171 -4.08 14.92 7.05
N ARG A 172 -2.91 15.46 7.39
CA ARG A 172 -2.51 15.67 8.78
C ARG A 172 -3.45 16.59 9.57
N ASP A 173 -3.93 17.66 8.97
CA ASP A 173 -4.90 18.57 9.56
C ASP A 173 -6.21 17.87 9.91
N ARG A 174 -6.73 17.08 8.97
CA ARG A 174 -7.95 16.30 9.19
C ARG A 174 -7.72 15.18 10.22
N TRP A 175 -6.59 14.53 10.19
CA TRP A 175 -6.22 13.49 11.17
C TRP A 175 -6.21 14.03 12.60
N LEU A 176 -5.64 15.23 12.83
CA LEU A 176 -5.65 15.87 14.14
C LEU A 176 -7.07 16.13 14.65
N ILE A 177 -7.95 16.65 13.79
CA ILE A 177 -9.35 16.93 14.13
C ILE A 177 -10.11 15.64 14.45
N GLU A 178 -9.97 14.62 13.62
CA GLU A 178 -10.64 13.33 13.80
C GLU A 178 -10.15 12.65 15.09
N ARG A 179 -8.87 12.75 15.41
CA ARG A 179 -8.28 12.22 16.64
C ARG A 179 -8.79 12.93 17.90
N GLU A 180 -8.88 14.25 17.87
CA GLU A 180 -9.39 15.04 19.01
C GLU A 180 -10.87 14.75 19.31
N ASN A 181 -11.65 14.40 18.30
CA ASN A 181 -13.07 14.11 18.42
C ASN A 181 -13.38 12.61 18.62
N SER A 182 -12.38 11.75 18.73
CA SER A 182 -12.54 10.32 18.92
C SER A 182 -12.45 9.96 20.41
N ASP A 183 -13.36 9.11 20.88
CA ASP A 183 -13.26 8.48 22.20
C ASP A 183 -12.08 7.49 22.29
N HIS A 184 -11.53 7.12 21.14
CA HIS A 184 -10.40 6.24 21.04
C HIS A 184 -9.14 7.03 20.67
N LYS A 185 -8.05 6.84 21.41
CA LYS A 185 -6.79 7.61 21.28
C LYS A 185 -6.20 7.61 19.87
N TYR A 186 -6.43 6.55 19.08
CA TYR A 186 -5.78 6.32 17.76
C TYR A 186 -6.76 6.06 16.62
N ALA A 187 -8.05 6.16 16.87
CA ALA A 187 -9.07 5.86 15.89
C ALA A 187 -10.08 7.00 15.74
N ALA A 188 -10.60 7.19 14.54
CA ALA A 188 -11.85 7.87 14.30
C ALA A 188 -13.00 6.84 14.24
N LEU A 189 -14.23 7.28 14.37
CA LEU A 189 -15.39 6.43 14.20
C LEU A 189 -15.93 6.55 12.75
N GLN A 190 -16.33 5.42 12.17
CA GLN A 190 -17.14 5.39 10.96
C GLN A 190 -18.58 5.78 11.29
N GLY A 191 -19.41 5.97 10.27
CA GLY A 191 -20.81 6.28 10.46
C GLY A 191 -21.63 5.21 11.19
N ASP A 192 -21.13 3.98 11.25
CA ASP A 192 -21.70 2.86 11.99
C ASP A 192 -21.14 2.71 13.43
N GLY A 193 -20.24 3.62 13.83
CA GLY A 193 -19.59 3.61 15.15
C GLY A 193 -18.37 2.71 15.25
N SER A 194 -17.98 1.99 14.18
CA SER A 194 -16.77 1.17 14.22
C SER A 194 -15.50 2.01 14.18
N PRO A 195 -14.41 1.62 14.88
CA PRO A 195 -13.17 2.38 14.86
C PRO A 195 -12.47 2.31 13.50
N ILE A 196 -11.89 3.44 13.07
CA ILE A 196 -10.98 3.51 11.93
C ILE A 196 -9.61 3.90 12.45
N TRP A 197 -8.63 3.03 12.27
CA TRP A 197 -7.24 3.34 12.50
C TRP A 197 -6.76 4.32 11.44
N LEU A 198 -6.13 5.39 11.86
CA LEU A 198 -5.70 6.46 10.97
C LEU A 198 -4.20 6.59 10.99
N THR A 199 -3.62 6.87 9.81
CA THR A 199 -2.22 7.25 9.67
C THR A 199 -2.17 8.60 8.95
N ASP A 200 -1.42 9.56 9.46
CA ASP A 200 -1.26 10.83 8.76
C ASP A 200 -0.33 10.69 7.54
N GLU A 201 -0.36 11.70 6.66
CA GLU A 201 0.37 11.67 5.40
C GLU A 201 1.89 11.66 5.58
N GLU A 202 2.43 12.26 6.65
CA GLU A 202 3.86 12.32 6.93
C GLU A 202 4.38 10.98 7.45
N ASP A 203 3.70 10.38 8.42
CA ASP A 203 4.03 9.05 8.94
C ASP A 203 3.90 8.00 7.84
N LEU A 204 2.84 8.12 7.02
CA LEU A 204 2.64 7.27 5.87
C LEU A 204 3.81 7.39 4.88
N ALA A 205 4.18 8.60 4.49
CA ALA A 205 5.29 8.83 3.57
C ALA A 205 6.62 8.33 4.12
N ASN A 206 6.87 8.50 5.42
CA ASN A 206 8.06 7.97 6.09
C ASN A 206 8.11 6.44 6.03
N ALA A 207 6.97 5.76 6.16
CA ALA A 207 6.90 4.30 5.99
C ALA A 207 7.31 3.86 4.57
N TYR A 208 6.88 4.59 3.53
CA TYR A 208 7.31 4.29 2.15
C TYR A 208 8.79 4.60 1.91
N LEU A 209 9.31 5.70 2.47
CA LEU A 209 10.74 6.02 2.39
C LEU A 209 11.58 4.95 3.10
N GLY A 210 11.17 4.53 4.29
CA GLY A 210 11.81 3.43 5.03
C GLY A 210 11.75 2.12 4.24
N GLY A 211 10.60 1.77 3.67
CA GLY A 211 10.43 0.60 2.82
C GLY A 211 11.37 0.60 1.60
N LEU A 212 11.50 1.75 0.91
CA LEU A 212 12.44 1.91 -0.20
C LEU A 212 13.89 1.74 0.23
N GLU A 213 14.27 2.25 1.40
CA GLU A 213 15.62 2.07 1.93
C GLU A 213 15.86 0.62 2.36
N ALA A 214 14.86 -0.04 2.98
CA ALA A 214 14.94 -1.45 3.35
C ALA A 214 15.17 -2.36 2.12
N VAL A 215 14.39 -2.19 1.04
CA VAL A 215 14.57 -3.01 -0.18
C VAL A 215 15.88 -2.69 -0.91
N LYS A 216 16.41 -1.48 -0.78
CA LYS A 216 17.71 -1.09 -1.32
C LYS A 216 18.85 -1.79 -0.58
N ASN A 217 18.78 -1.89 0.73
CA ASN A 217 19.81 -2.45 1.60
C ASN A 217 19.70 -3.97 1.78
N GLY A 218 18.63 -4.61 1.30
CA GLY A 218 18.44 -6.05 1.34
C GLY A 218 17.97 -6.56 2.70
N HIS A 219 16.74 -6.16 3.12
CA HIS A 219 16.09 -6.63 4.36
C HIS A 219 15.72 -8.12 4.38
N GLY A 220 15.84 -8.79 3.29
CA GLY A 220 15.32 -10.11 2.97
C GLY A 220 14.63 -10.04 1.60
N ARG A 221 13.84 -11.06 1.26
CA ARG A 221 13.15 -11.07 -0.04
C ARG A 221 11.74 -10.49 0.05
N PHE A 222 11.01 -10.87 1.10
CA PHE A 222 9.65 -10.40 1.33
C PHE A 222 9.37 -10.18 2.81
N ASP A 223 8.78 -9.04 3.14
CA ASP A 223 8.22 -8.73 4.45
C ASP A 223 6.88 -8.03 4.31
N SER A 224 5.89 -8.42 5.13
CA SER A 224 4.72 -7.60 5.39
C SER A 224 4.90 -6.86 6.71
N ILE A 225 4.49 -5.58 6.78
CA ILE A 225 4.77 -4.69 7.90
C ILE A 225 3.52 -3.88 8.24
N PHE A 226 3.11 -3.88 9.51
CA PHE A 226 2.03 -3.04 10.03
C PHE A 226 2.43 -1.56 10.06
N ILE A 227 1.56 -0.70 9.53
CA ILE A 227 1.69 0.76 9.60
C ILE A 227 0.41 1.33 10.20
N ALA A 228 0.49 1.72 11.46
CA ALA A 228 -0.63 2.24 12.23
C ALA A 228 -0.16 3.35 13.16
N ALA A 229 -1.03 4.31 13.47
CA ALA A 229 -0.76 5.38 14.43
C ALA A 229 -1.00 4.90 15.87
N ASP A 230 -0.22 3.92 16.29
CA ASP A 230 -0.28 3.29 17.61
C ASP A 230 1.13 3.29 18.26
N PRO A 231 1.64 4.48 18.69
CA PRO A 231 3.00 4.61 19.20
C PRO A 231 3.25 3.86 20.51
N ASP A 232 2.20 3.62 21.28
CA ASP A 232 2.28 2.93 22.57
C ASP A 232 2.07 1.41 22.44
N HIS A 233 1.82 0.89 21.23
CA HIS A 233 1.58 -0.52 20.95
C HIS A 233 0.40 -1.13 21.72
N GLU A 234 -0.66 -0.35 21.93
CA GLU A 234 -1.84 -0.80 22.68
C GLU A 234 -2.67 -1.84 21.91
N GLU A 235 -2.66 -1.74 20.55
CA GLU A 235 -3.44 -2.62 19.70
C GLU A 235 -2.63 -3.29 18.59
N HIS A 236 -1.47 -2.71 18.22
CA HIS A 236 -0.63 -3.24 17.15
C HIS A 236 0.81 -3.50 17.63
N ASN A 237 1.32 -4.68 17.35
CA ASN A 237 2.74 -4.94 17.52
C ASN A 237 3.53 -4.32 16.35
N LEU A 238 4.02 -3.11 16.52
CA LEU A 238 4.81 -2.38 15.51
C LEU A 238 6.32 -2.64 15.61
N SER A 239 6.76 -3.67 16.33
CA SER A 239 8.19 -3.98 16.53
C SER A 239 8.92 -4.26 15.21
N LYS A 240 8.23 -4.86 14.24
CA LYS A 240 8.80 -5.13 12.92
C LYS A 240 9.00 -3.85 12.12
N ALA A 241 8.04 -2.94 12.13
CA ALA A 241 8.18 -1.61 11.52
C ALA A 241 9.40 -0.87 12.09
N LYS A 242 9.53 -0.77 13.41
CA LYS A 242 10.66 -0.13 14.09
C LYS A 242 12.03 -0.76 13.76
N ARG A 243 12.07 -2.05 13.42
CA ARG A 243 13.31 -2.75 13.09
C ARG A 243 13.70 -2.60 11.62
N ILE A 244 12.74 -2.56 10.71
CA ILE A 244 12.98 -2.63 9.26
C ILE A 244 12.94 -1.25 8.62
N LEU A 245 12.03 -0.37 9.06
CA LEU A 245 11.83 0.97 8.53
C LEU A 245 12.53 2.03 9.37
#